data_206821387452c17da53e35b147bac9ec
#
_entry.id   206821387452c17da53e35b147bac9ec
#
_cell.length_a   1.000
_cell.length_b   1.000
_cell.length_c   1.000
_cell.angle_alpha   90.00
_cell.angle_beta   90.00
_cell.angle_gamma   90.00
#
_symmetry.space_group_name_H-M   'P 1'
#
loop_
_entity.id
_entity.type
_entity.pdbx_description
1 polymer ?
#
loop_
_entity_poly.entity_id
_entity_poly.type
_entity_poly.pdbx_seq_one_letter_code
_entity_poly.pdbx_strand_id
1 'polypeptide(L)'
;MTDRIIDIADEPASLSVHLGRLVIRRRGPPRTYPLFEGGSDGTDDTDFEPTVTLPLTDLAVLVVSNPQVHYTHAVVAGIASAGGAMVACNEKHLPVGMLLPLEGHFTQSERFAKQAQASAPTCKQIWKQIVKAKVRAQGRLLEELHGDDAGLIELAKRVTSGDTSNIEAQASRKYWPALFKDPAFRRDRDEPDQNRILNYGYAVLRAIVARAVCAAGLHPSLGVHHHNRYDAFCLADDLMEPFRPIVDRAVVKWLETHEPDAPLDREGKAALLESLTRRFDLEGEKRTLFDIVTRAASSLADVLAGERKSLVLPEI
;
A
#
# COMPACT_ATOMS: atom_id res chain seq x y z
N MET A 1 -10.18 -10.77 -11.70
CA MET A 1 -8.91 -10.03 -11.80
C MET A 1 -7.98 -10.57 -10.73
N THR A 2 -6.78 -10.97 -11.09
CA THR A 2 -5.75 -11.38 -10.15
C THR A 2 -4.94 -10.14 -9.83
N ASP A 3 -5.25 -9.44 -8.73
CA ASP A 3 -4.55 -8.23 -8.29
C ASP A 3 -3.11 -8.59 -7.87
N ARG A 4 -2.14 -8.46 -8.78
CA ARG A 4 -0.74 -8.79 -8.55
C ARG A 4 0.05 -7.56 -8.13
N ILE A 5 0.95 -7.74 -7.19
CA ILE A 5 2.00 -6.79 -6.84
C ILE A 5 3.32 -7.34 -7.39
N ILE A 6 4.06 -6.51 -8.10
CA ILE A 6 5.39 -6.84 -8.60
C ILE A 6 6.38 -5.83 -8.01
N ASP A 7 7.45 -6.34 -7.42
CA ASP A 7 8.59 -5.53 -6.97
C ASP A 7 9.82 -5.84 -7.84
N ILE A 8 10.45 -4.78 -8.36
CA ILE A 8 11.69 -4.84 -9.13
C ILE A 8 12.75 -4.06 -8.35
N ALA A 9 13.44 -4.78 -7.47
CA ALA A 9 14.42 -4.20 -6.56
C ALA A 9 15.85 -4.68 -6.82
N ASP A 10 16.05 -5.99 -7.02
CA ASP A 10 17.36 -6.60 -6.87
C ASP A 10 18.18 -6.59 -8.18
N GLU A 11 17.53 -6.73 -9.32
CA GLU A 11 18.20 -6.88 -10.60
C GLU A 11 17.75 -5.81 -11.60
N PRO A 12 18.66 -5.34 -12.47
CA PRO A 12 18.31 -4.51 -13.61
C PRO A 12 17.25 -5.19 -14.47
N ALA A 13 16.28 -4.44 -14.93
CA ALA A 13 15.21 -4.96 -15.77
C ALA A 13 14.83 -3.99 -16.88
N SER A 14 14.38 -4.54 -18.02
CA SER A 14 13.73 -3.79 -19.09
C SER A 14 12.26 -4.15 -19.15
N LEU A 15 11.40 -3.13 -19.09
CA LEU A 15 9.96 -3.27 -19.08
C LEU A 15 9.38 -2.75 -20.40
N SER A 16 8.54 -3.53 -21.03
CA SER A 16 7.83 -3.17 -22.25
C SER A 16 6.39 -3.68 -22.21
N VAL A 17 5.57 -3.23 -23.17
CA VAL A 17 4.20 -3.75 -23.34
C VAL A 17 4.10 -4.40 -24.70
N HIS A 18 3.58 -5.62 -24.73
CA HIS A 18 3.26 -6.33 -25.96
C HIS A 18 1.87 -6.96 -25.86
N LEU A 19 0.99 -6.66 -26.80
CA LEU A 19 -0.40 -7.16 -26.85
C LEU A 19 -1.16 -7.03 -25.51
N GLY A 20 -1.08 -5.86 -24.87
CA GLY A 20 -1.75 -5.60 -23.58
C GLY A 20 -1.14 -6.32 -22.37
N ARG A 21 0.05 -6.87 -22.54
CA ARG A 21 0.79 -7.58 -21.48
C ARG A 21 2.05 -6.82 -21.12
N LEU A 22 2.32 -6.69 -19.82
CA LEU A 22 3.63 -6.27 -19.32
C LEU A 22 4.62 -7.40 -19.56
N VAL A 23 5.74 -7.08 -20.21
CA VAL A 23 6.87 -7.98 -20.43
C VAL A 23 8.03 -7.45 -19.59
N ILE A 24 8.52 -8.26 -18.67
CA ILE A 24 9.67 -7.98 -17.82
C ILE A 24 10.81 -8.85 -18.30
N ARG A 25 11.89 -8.21 -18.76
CA ARG A 25 13.12 -8.88 -19.17
C ARG A 25 14.20 -8.53 -18.14
N ARG A 26 14.80 -9.54 -17.52
CA ARG A 26 15.93 -9.34 -16.63
C ARG A 26 17.22 -9.36 -17.42
N ARG A 27 18.17 -8.52 -17.08
CA ARG A 27 19.49 -8.53 -17.68
C ARG A 27 20.23 -9.77 -17.13
N GLY A 28 20.69 -10.67 -18.01
CA GLY A 28 21.60 -11.74 -17.64
C GLY A 28 22.91 -11.16 -17.05
N PRO A 29 23.71 -11.97 -16.36
CA PRO A 29 25.02 -11.54 -15.88
C PRO A 29 25.82 -10.94 -17.05
N PRO A 30 26.57 -9.84 -16.83
CA PRO A 30 27.31 -9.20 -17.91
C PRO A 30 28.21 -10.25 -18.55
N ARG A 31 27.98 -10.53 -19.84
CA ARG A 31 28.92 -11.34 -20.60
C ARG A 31 30.21 -10.54 -20.66
N THR A 32 31.28 -11.05 -20.10
CA THR A 32 32.63 -10.53 -20.32
C THR A 32 32.99 -10.80 -21.76
N TYR A 33 32.70 -9.82 -22.64
CA TYR A 33 33.25 -9.85 -23.98
C TYR A 33 34.74 -9.52 -23.88
N PRO A 34 35.62 -10.32 -24.49
CA PRO A 34 36.99 -9.88 -24.68
C PRO A 34 36.98 -8.61 -25.53
N LEU A 35 37.72 -7.61 -25.07
CA LEU A 35 37.93 -6.35 -25.79
C LEU A 35 38.66 -6.62 -27.12
N PHE A 36 37.97 -6.95 -28.17
CA PHE A 36 38.54 -6.90 -29.53
C PHE A 36 37.47 -6.59 -30.57
N GLU A 37 37.68 -5.43 -31.20
CA GLU A 37 37.44 -5.02 -32.60
C GLU A 37 35.98 -4.88 -33.10
N GLY A 38 35.66 -3.63 -33.37
CA GLY A 38 35.02 -3.12 -34.57
C GLY A 38 33.71 -3.75 -35.02
N GLY A 39 32.59 -3.25 -34.55
CA GLY A 39 31.32 -3.68 -35.11
C GLY A 39 30.16 -2.85 -34.58
N SER A 40 29.63 -1.99 -35.41
CA SER A 40 28.28 -1.43 -35.48
C SER A 40 27.47 -1.36 -34.19
N ASP A 41 27.10 -0.17 -33.85
CA ASP A 41 26.13 0.31 -32.86
C ASP A 41 24.73 -0.33 -33.12
N GLY A 42 24.63 -1.62 -32.84
CA GLY A 42 23.40 -2.39 -32.76
C GLY A 42 23.21 -2.75 -31.28
N THR A 43 22.37 -2.06 -30.56
CA THR A 43 21.80 -2.55 -29.32
C THR A 43 21.03 -3.83 -29.64
N ASP A 44 21.75 -4.95 -29.59
CA ASP A 44 21.17 -6.26 -29.85
C ASP A 44 20.22 -6.59 -28.72
N ASP A 45 18.93 -6.59 -29.02
CA ASP A 45 17.80 -6.87 -28.13
C ASP A 45 17.82 -8.34 -27.62
N THR A 46 18.88 -9.08 -27.95
CA THR A 46 19.07 -10.53 -27.70
C THR A 46 19.61 -10.86 -26.32
N ASP A 47 20.10 -9.88 -25.54
CA ASP A 47 20.69 -10.12 -24.21
C ASP A 47 19.66 -10.26 -23.05
N PHE A 48 18.37 -10.16 -23.36
CA PHE A 48 17.30 -10.26 -22.38
C PHE A 48 16.37 -11.42 -22.67
N GLU A 49 16.37 -12.43 -21.86
CA GLU A 49 15.30 -13.44 -21.88
C GLU A 49 14.05 -12.90 -21.18
N PRO A 50 12.84 -13.09 -21.75
CA PRO A 50 11.61 -12.70 -21.08
C PRO A 50 11.44 -13.56 -19.84
N THR A 51 11.57 -12.96 -18.66
CA THR A 51 11.49 -13.67 -17.40
C THR A 51 10.05 -13.77 -16.89
N VAL A 52 9.23 -12.74 -17.14
CA VAL A 52 7.84 -12.68 -16.69
C VAL A 52 7.00 -11.93 -17.72
N THR A 53 5.83 -12.49 -18.03
CA THR A 53 4.82 -11.81 -18.86
C THR A 53 3.46 -11.93 -18.18
N LEU A 54 2.76 -10.80 -17.97
CA LEU A 54 1.45 -10.78 -17.34
C LEU A 54 0.51 -9.77 -18.01
N PRO A 55 -0.80 -10.01 -18.06
CA PRO A 55 -1.76 -9.01 -18.50
C PRO A 55 -1.67 -7.74 -17.65
N LEU A 56 -1.72 -6.56 -18.26
CA LEU A 56 -1.76 -5.29 -17.52
C LEU A 56 -2.97 -5.19 -16.59
N THR A 57 -4.09 -5.82 -16.97
CA THR A 57 -5.32 -5.89 -16.14
C THR A 57 -5.17 -6.70 -14.86
N ASP A 58 -4.14 -7.54 -14.76
CA ASP A 58 -3.84 -8.33 -13.57
C ASP A 58 -2.83 -7.64 -12.64
N LEU A 59 -2.24 -6.52 -13.09
CA LEU A 59 -1.27 -5.75 -12.32
C LEU A 59 -1.98 -4.69 -11.48
N ALA A 60 -1.93 -4.84 -10.18
CA ALA A 60 -2.45 -3.84 -9.26
C ALA A 60 -1.40 -2.77 -8.92
N VAL A 61 -0.19 -3.21 -8.55
CA VAL A 61 0.91 -2.32 -8.17
C VAL A 61 2.23 -2.83 -8.75
N LEU A 62 2.97 -1.94 -9.40
CA LEU A 62 4.36 -2.13 -9.78
C LEU A 62 5.25 -1.28 -8.86
N VAL A 63 6.11 -1.93 -8.07
CA VAL A 63 7.12 -1.24 -7.25
C VAL A 63 8.45 -1.30 -7.99
N VAL A 64 9.10 -0.15 -8.16
CA VAL A 64 10.39 -0.04 -8.83
C VAL A 64 11.39 0.60 -7.87
N SER A 65 12.33 -0.21 -7.42
CA SER A 65 13.37 0.21 -6.47
C SER A 65 14.79 0.13 -7.05
N ASN A 66 14.99 -0.63 -8.12
CA ASN A 66 16.30 -0.73 -8.74
C ASN A 66 16.55 0.47 -9.68
N PRO A 67 17.66 1.22 -9.53
CA PRO A 67 17.96 2.40 -10.34
C PRO A 67 18.28 2.10 -11.82
N GLN A 68 18.56 0.85 -12.16
CA GLN A 68 18.88 0.41 -13.52
C GLN A 68 17.67 -0.21 -14.24
N VAL A 69 16.44 0.10 -13.80
CA VAL A 69 15.23 -0.31 -14.50
C VAL A 69 14.94 0.66 -15.64
N HIS A 70 14.76 0.10 -16.83
CA HIS A 70 14.32 0.83 -18.01
C HIS A 70 12.89 0.45 -18.37
N TYR A 71 12.08 1.42 -18.73
CA TYR A 71 10.70 1.15 -19.19
C TYR A 71 10.30 2.07 -20.34
N THR A 72 9.52 1.52 -21.25
CA THR A 72 8.95 2.31 -22.35
C THR A 72 7.78 3.17 -21.86
N HIS A 73 7.48 4.26 -22.54
CA HIS A 73 6.28 5.06 -22.27
C HIS A 73 4.99 4.21 -22.28
N ALA A 74 4.91 3.18 -23.12
CA ALA A 74 3.78 2.27 -23.19
C ALA A 74 3.52 1.53 -21.84
N VAL A 75 4.55 1.28 -21.04
CA VAL A 75 4.38 0.68 -19.70
C VAL A 75 3.64 1.64 -18.77
N VAL A 76 4.08 2.90 -18.73
CA VAL A 76 3.49 3.93 -17.85
C VAL A 76 2.03 4.18 -18.25
N ALA A 77 1.77 4.41 -19.55
CA ALA A 77 0.43 4.64 -20.08
C ALA A 77 -0.46 3.40 -19.90
N GLY A 78 0.07 2.21 -20.15
CA GLY A 78 -0.67 0.95 -20.04
C GLY A 78 -1.07 0.62 -18.62
N ILE A 79 -0.18 0.82 -17.62
CA ILE A 79 -0.50 0.64 -16.20
C ILE A 79 -1.61 1.60 -15.78
N ALA A 80 -1.49 2.89 -16.11
CA ALA A 80 -2.50 3.89 -15.76
C ALA A 80 -3.86 3.57 -16.40
N SER A 81 -3.88 3.22 -17.70
CA SER A 81 -5.12 2.87 -18.43
C SER A 81 -5.77 1.58 -17.90
N ALA A 82 -4.99 0.63 -17.40
CA ALA A 82 -5.49 -0.59 -16.78
C ALA A 82 -5.96 -0.37 -15.32
N GLY A 83 -5.86 0.86 -14.79
CA GLY A 83 -6.22 1.18 -13.41
C GLY A 83 -5.20 0.70 -12.38
N GLY A 84 -3.98 0.35 -12.79
CA GLY A 84 -2.87 -0.01 -11.91
C GLY A 84 -2.16 1.22 -11.33
N ALA A 85 -1.32 1.00 -10.31
CA ALA A 85 -0.43 2.00 -9.74
C ALA A 85 1.04 1.61 -9.96
N MET A 86 1.93 2.62 -10.03
CA MET A 86 3.37 2.39 -10.03
C MET A 86 4.00 3.21 -8.92
N VAL A 87 4.87 2.58 -8.12
CA VAL A 87 5.61 3.21 -7.01
C VAL A 87 7.07 3.28 -7.40
N ALA A 88 7.64 4.49 -7.41
CA ALA A 88 9.06 4.71 -7.56
C ALA A 88 9.70 4.86 -6.18
N CYS A 89 10.77 4.10 -5.92
CA CYS A 89 11.54 4.17 -4.69
C CYS A 89 12.93 4.77 -4.94
N ASN A 90 13.50 5.36 -3.89
CA ASN A 90 14.90 5.80 -3.89
C ASN A 90 15.87 4.64 -3.60
N GLU A 91 17.17 4.96 -3.52
CA GLU A 91 18.24 4.01 -3.22
C GLU A 91 18.12 3.30 -1.85
N LYS A 92 17.35 3.90 -0.93
CA LYS A 92 17.03 3.31 0.38
C LYS A 92 15.75 2.46 0.35
N HIS A 93 15.23 2.17 -0.84
CA HIS A 93 13.94 1.50 -1.08
C HIS A 93 12.72 2.22 -0.48
N LEU A 94 12.86 3.52 -0.17
CA LEU A 94 11.75 4.33 0.31
C LEU A 94 11.00 4.93 -0.87
N PRO A 95 9.67 4.88 -0.89
CA PRO A 95 8.86 5.48 -1.93
C PRO A 95 9.06 7.00 -1.99
N VAL A 96 9.32 7.51 -3.19
CA VAL A 96 9.52 8.94 -3.47
C VAL A 96 8.54 9.48 -4.50
N GLY A 97 7.82 8.60 -5.20
CA GLY A 97 6.83 8.98 -6.18
C GLY A 97 5.84 7.85 -6.48
N MET A 98 4.67 8.24 -6.97
CA MET A 98 3.61 7.32 -7.35
C MET A 98 2.91 7.80 -8.60
N LEU A 99 2.70 6.87 -9.56
CA LEU A 99 1.80 7.05 -10.68
C LEU A 99 0.45 6.43 -10.29
N LEU A 100 -0.62 7.19 -10.47
CA LEU A 100 -2.00 6.77 -10.25
C LEU A 100 -2.83 7.04 -11.51
N PRO A 101 -3.91 6.27 -11.75
CA PRO A 101 -4.87 6.58 -12.81
C PRO A 101 -5.49 7.97 -12.62
N LEU A 102 -5.48 8.79 -13.66
CA LEU A 102 -6.12 10.11 -13.62
C LEU A 102 -7.64 10.00 -13.77
N GLU A 103 -8.10 9.10 -14.64
CA GLU A 103 -9.53 8.87 -14.91
C GLU A 103 -9.96 7.55 -14.25
N GLY A 104 -10.33 7.64 -12.97
CA GLY A 104 -10.72 6.46 -12.18
C GLY A 104 -12.22 6.16 -12.21
N HIS A 105 -13.09 7.16 -12.48
CA HIS A 105 -14.54 7.04 -12.36
C HIS A 105 -15.30 7.98 -13.27
N PHE A 106 -16.42 7.53 -13.86
CA PHE A 106 -17.20 8.30 -14.83
C PHE A 106 -17.88 9.56 -14.24
N THR A 107 -18.14 9.62 -12.92
CA THR A 107 -18.63 10.81 -12.21
C THR A 107 -17.57 11.50 -11.38
N GLN A 108 -16.29 11.37 -11.75
CA GLN A 108 -15.15 11.82 -10.94
C GLN A 108 -15.21 13.31 -10.57
N SER A 109 -15.56 14.18 -11.54
CA SER A 109 -15.66 15.62 -11.30
C SER A 109 -16.71 15.97 -10.23
N GLU A 110 -17.88 15.31 -10.26
CA GLU A 110 -18.91 15.48 -9.26
C GLU A 110 -18.44 14.98 -7.88
N ARG A 111 -17.80 13.81 -7.84
CA ARG A 111 -17.27 13.23 -6.59
C ARG A 111 -16.17 14.10 -5.98
N PHE A 112 -15.29 14.68 -6.79
CA PHE A 112 -14.29 15.65 -6.31
C PHE A 112 -14.95 16.88 -5.69
N ALA A 113 -15.99 17.43 -6.32
CA ALA A 113 -16.71 18.56 -5.77
C ALA A 113 -17.38 18.23 -4.43
N LYS A 114 -18.05 17.09 -4.32
CA LYS A 114 -18.66 16.61 -3.07
C LYS A 114 -17.61 16.36 -1.98
N GLN A 115 -16.47 15.77 -2.33
CA GLN A 115 -15.35 15.54 -1.40
C GLN A 115 -14.80 16.87 -0.88
N ALA A 116 -14.53 17.83 -1.76
CA ALA A 116 -13.97 19.13 -1.39
C ALA A 116 -14.95 19.97 -0.53
N GLN A 117 -16.26 19.75 -0.69
CA GLN A 117 -17.32 20.43 0.05
C GLN A 117 -17.82 19.64 1.28
N ALA A 118 -17.18 18.52 1.60
CA ALA A 118 -17.59 17.69 2.72
C ALA A 118 -17.61 18.49 4.04
N SER A 119 -18.73 18.41 4.77
CA SER A 119 -18.86 19.16 6.01
C SER A 119 -17.94 18.61 7.11
N ALA A 120 -17.47 19.49 8.00
CA ALA A 120 -16.66 19.07 9.14
C ALA A 120 -17.34 18.01 10.03
N PRO A 121 -18.66 18.05 10.30
CA PRO A 121 -19.35 16.96 10.98
C PRO A 121 -19.26 15.62 10.24
N THR A 122 -19.43 15.62 8.91
CA THR A 122 -19.29 14.40 8.08
C THR A 122 -17.88 13.83 8.18
N CYS A 123 -16.85 14.64 7.99
CA CYS A 123 -15.44 14.23 8.13
C CYS A 123 -15.15 13.66 9.51
N LYS A 124 -15.63 14.30 10.60
CA LYS A 124 -15.49 13.80 11.97
C LYS A 124 -16.17 12.45 12.20
N GLN A 125 -17.32 12.19 11.58
CA GLN A 125 -18.01 10.90 11.67
C GLN A 125 -17.29 9.81 10.87
N ILE A 126 -16.74 10.14 9.71
CA ILE A 126 -15.89 9.23 8.92
C ILE A 126 -14.65 8.86 9.74
N TRP A 127 -13.95 9.86 10.26
CA TRP A 127 -12.75 9.65 11.07
C TRP A 127 -13.00 8.76 12.30
N LYS A 128 -14.11 9.01 13.01
CA LYS A 128 -14.53 8.14 14.11
C LYS A 128 -14.60 6.67 13.71
N GLN A 129 -15.18 6.37 12.54
CA GLN A 129 -15.33 4.99 12.07
C GLN A 129 -13.98 4.37 11.73
N ILE A 130 -13.09 5.15 11.08
CA ILE A 130 -11.73 4.73 10.72
C ILE A 130 -10.91 4.40 11.98
N VAL A 131 -10.86 5.32 12.95
CA VAL A 131 -10.11 5.10 14.20
C VAL A 131 -10.66 3.90 14.98
N LYS A 132 -11.98 3.78 15.07
CA LYS A 132 -12.61 2.64 15.75
C LYS A 132 -12.22 1.30 15.09
N ALA A 133 -12.22 1.23 13.77
CA ALA A 133 -11.83 0.03 13.03
C ALA A 133 -10.33 -0.25 13.19
N LYS A 134 -9.45 0.77 13.10
CA LYS A 134 -8.02 0.66 13.35
C LYS A 134 -7.72 0.05 14.71
N VAL A 135 -8.26 0.65 15.78
CA VAL A 135 -7.96 0.23 17.16
C VAL A 135 -8.48 -1.20 17.42
N ARG A 136 -9.62 -1.56 16.85
CA ARG A 136 -10.13 -2.94 16.91
C ARG A 136 -9.22 -3.93 16.18
N ALA A 137 -8.77 -3.59 14.97
CA ALA A 137 -7.86 -4.45 14.21
C ALA A 137 -6.52 -4.64 14.94
N GLN A 138 -6.01 -3.58 15.57
CA GLN A 138 -4.82 -3.65 16.43
C GLN A 138 -5.04 -4.58 17.62
N GLY A 139 -6.16 -4.46 18.33
CA GLY A 139 -6.48 -5.33 19.46
C GLY A 139 -6.61 -6.81 19.05
N ARG A 140 -7.30 -7.08 17.94
CA ARG A 140 -7.41 -8.45 17.41
C ARG A 140 -6.06 -9.03 17.01
N LEU A 141 -5.19 -8.23 16.41
CA LEU A 141 -3.85 -8.68 16.08
C LEU A 141 -3.05 -9.05 17.34
N LEU A 142 -3.10 -8.23 18.39
CA LEU A 142 -2.44 -8.56 19.65
C LEU A 142 -3.02 -9.82 20.28
N GLU A 143 -4.34 -9.97 20.31
CA GLU A 143 -5.01 -11.18 20.82
C GLU A 143 -4.58 -12.43 20.03
N GLU A 144 -4.52 -12.35 18.68
CA GLU A 144 -4.04 -13.44 17.83
C GLU A 144 -2.58 -13.82 18.11
N LEU A 145 -1.69 -12.82 18.26
CA LEU A 145 -0.25 -13.05 18.41
C LEU A 145 0.17 -13.38 19.84
N HIS A 146 -0.53 -12.82 20.82
CA HIS A 146 -0.07 -12.81 22.22
C HIS A 146 -1.13 -13.28 23.22
N GLY A 147 -2.38 -13.47 22.80
CA GLY A 147 -3.48 -13.90 23.66
C GLY A 147 -4.05 -12.80 24.56
N ASP A 148 -3.69 -11.53 24.31
CA ASP A 148 -4.13 -10.35 25.07
C ASP A 148 -4.23 -9.14 24.16
N ASP A 149 -5.39 -8.48 24.10
CA ASP A 149 -5.65 -7.31 23.27
C ASP A 149 -5.10 -5.98 23.85
N ALA A 150 -4.42 -6.01 24.98
CA ALA A 150 -3.93 -4.86 25.75
C ALA A 150 -5.03 -3.82 26.11
N GLY A 151 -6.30 -4.26 26.15
CA GLY A 151 -7.49 -3.43 26.38
C GLY A 151 -7.88 -2.54 25.20
N LEU A 152 -7.38 -2.82 23.98
CA LEU A 152 -7.64 -2.01 22.80
C LEU A 152 -9.08 -2.17 22.28
N ILE A 153 -9.66 -3.36 22.37
CA ILE A 153 -11.06 -3.61 21.92
C ILE A 153 -12.03 -2.77 22.75
N GLU A 154 -11.81 -2.70 24.07
CA GLU A 154 -12.64 -1.85 24.95
C GLU A 154 -12.35 -0.35 24.71
N LEU A 155 -11.10 0.01 24.49
CA LEU A 155 -10.70 1.38 24.15
C LEU A 155 -11.37 1.87 22.86
N ALA A 156 -11.49 1.02 21.85
CA ALA A 156 -12.16 1.33 20.57
C ALA A 156 -13.63 1.75 20.75
N LYS A 157 -14.34 1.25 21.78
CA LYS A 157 -15.73 1.64 22.06
C LYS A 157 -15.85 3.10 22.49
N ARG A 158 -14.78 3.68 23.04
CA ARG A 158 -14.72 5.04 23.56
C ARG A 158 -14.45 6.11 22.50
N VAL A 159 -14.17 5.73 21.24
CA VAL A 159 -13.90 6.67 20.15
C VAL A 159 -15.15 7.53 19.88
N THR A 160 -15.01 8.83 20.03
CA THR A 160 -16.06 9.84 19.79
C THR A 160 -15.89 10.48 18.41
N SER A 161 -16.86 11.32 18.00
CA SER A 161 -16.80 12.04 16.72
C SER A 161 -15.53 12.90 16.63
N GLY A 162 -14.73 12.69 15.59
CA GLY A 162 -13.46 13.39 15.39
C GLY A 162 -12.34 12.97 16.35
N ASP A 163 -12.54 11.88 17.12
CA ASP A 163 -11.59 11.37 18.12
C ASP A 163 -11.06 12.44 19.09
N THR A 164 -11.95 13.28 19.60
CA THR A 164 -11.59 14.41 20.47
C THR A 164 -10.85 14.01 21.76
N SER A 165 -10.99 12.76 22.18
CA SER A 165 -10.27 12.19 23.33
C SER A 165 -8.91 11.61 22.96
N ASN A 166 -8.51 11.71 21.68
CA ASN A 166 -7.25 11.18 21.16
C ASN A 166 -7.01 9.70 21.50
N ILE A 167 -8.06 8.89 21.30
CA ILE A 167 -8.03 7.44 21.52
C ILE A 167 -7.01 6.77 20.61
N GLU A 168 -6.85 7.27 19.39
CA GLU A 168 -5.84 6.79 18.45
C GLU A 168 -4.44 6.82 19.05
N ALA A 169 -4.02 7.96 19.62
CA ALA A 169 -2.70 8.08 20.25
C ALA A 169 -2.59 7.26 21.54
N GLN A 170 -3.69 7.11 22.31
CA GLN A 170 -3.70 6.23 23.47
C GLN A 170 -3.52 4.77 23.07
N ALA A 171 -4.22 4.33 22.01
CA ALA A 171 -4.08 3.00 21.46
C ALA A 171 -2.66 2.75 20.94
N SER A 172 -2.09 3.68 20.18
CA SER A 172 -0.73 3.59 19.63
C SER A 172 0.33 3.39 20.72
N ARG A 173 0.23 4.12 21.84
CA ARG A 173 1.15 3.98 22.98
C ARG A 173 1.10 2.60 23.67
N LYS A 174 -0.05 1.93 23.63
CA LYS A 174 -0.21 0.57 24.14
C LYS A 174 0.19 -0.49 23.11
N TYR A 175 -0.22 -0.27 21.88
CA TYR A 175 -0.08 -1.22 20.78
C TYR A 175 1.36 -1.55 20.44
N TRP A 176 2.18 -0.52 20.16
CA TRP A 176 3.53 -0.73 19.67
C TRP A 176 4.44 -1.51 20.62
N PRO A 177 4.51 -1.17 21.92
CA PRO A 177 5.28 -1.97 22.88
C PRO A 177 4.75 -3.40 23.03
N ALA A 178 3.44 -3.58 23.00
CA ALA A 178 2.82 -4.90 23.12
C ALA A 178 3.08 -5.76 21.87
N LEU A 179 2.98 -5.15 20.67
CA LEU A 179 3.17 -5.84 19.39
C LEU A 179 4.55 -6.51 19.30
N PHE A 180 5.61 -5.76 19.63
CA PHE A 180 6.99 -6.26 19.55
C PHE A 180 7.51 -6.84 20.86
N LYS A 181 6.70 -6.87 21.93
CA LYS A 181 7.13 -7.26 23.30
C LYS A 181 8.36 -6.47 23.77
N ASP A 182 8.44 -5.23 23.35
CA ASP A 182 9.52 -4.29 23.66
C ASP A 182 8.94 -2.97 24.23
N PRO A 183 9.05 -2.73 25.54
CA PRO A 183 8.57 -1.49 26.17
C PRO A 183 9.28 -0.22 25.67
N ALA A 184 10.47 -0.36 25.10
CA ALA A 184 11.26 0.75 24.55
C ALA A 184 10.89 1.09 23.11
N PHE A 185 10.29 0.16 22.37
CA PHE A 185 9.95 0.38 20.97
C PHE A 185 9.07 1.61 20.75
N ARG A 186 9.43 2.40 19.78
CA ARG A 186 8.65 3.54 19.30
C ARG A 186 8.53 3.48 17.79
N ARG A 187 7.33 3.79 17.31
CA ARG A 187 7.13 3.94 15.86
C ARG A 187 7.77 5.25 15.39
N ASP A 188 8.92 5.14 14.76
CA ASP A 188 9.66 6.23 14.15
C ASP A 188 10.03 5.86 12.69
N ARG A 189 9.85 6.82 11.77
CA ARG A 189 10.11 6.57 10.34
C ARG A 189 11.60 6.55 10.00
N ASP A 190 12.41 7.20 10.82
CA ASP A 190 13.82 7.43 10.54
C ASP A 190 14.74 6.39 11.21
N GLU A 191 14.20 5.62 12.17
CA GLU A 191 14.96 4.58 12.85
C GLU A 191 15.26 3.38 11.93
N PRO A 192 16.53 2.87 11.97
CA PRO A 192 16.99 1.81 11.07
C PRO A 192 16.66 0.39 11.56
N ASP A 193 15.73 0.24 12.47
CA ASP A 193 15.23 -1.02 13.02
C ASP A 193 14.04 -1.57 12.21
N GLN A 194 13.16 -2.36 12.82
CA GLN A 194 11.93 -2.87 12.20
C GLN A 194 11.01 -1.77 11.64
N ASN A 195 11.21 -0.52 12.05
CA ASN A 195 10.51 0.63 11.45
C ASN A 195 10.74 0.74 9.94
N ARG A 196 11.94 0.36 9.46
CA ARG A 196 12.25 0.34 8.03
C ARG A 196 11.38 -0.66 7.26
N ILE A 197 11.17 -1.84 7.84
CA ILE A 197 10.34 -2.90 7.24
C ILE A 197 8.87 -2.45 7.21
N LEU A 198 8.39 -1.88 8.33
CA LEU A 198 7.06 -1.25 8.40
C LEU A 198 6.88 -0.16 7.34
N ASN A 199 7.88 0.69 7.12
CA ASN A 199 7.83 1.77 6.13
C ASN A 199 7.60 1.23 4.72
N TYR A 200 8.33 0.18 4.33
CA TYR A 200 8.16 -0.45 3.02
C TYR A 200 6.76 -1.04 2.87
N GLY A 201 6.32 -1.86 3.83
CA GLY A 201 4.99 -2.48 3.77
C GLY A 201 3.86 -1.46 3.73
N TYR A 202 3.95 -0.39 4.52
CA TYR A 202 2.97 0.70 4.50
C TYR A 202 2.98 1.50 3.21
N ALA A 203 4.12 1.62 2.55
CA ALA A 203 4.20 2.30 1.28
C ALA A 203 3.46 1.53 0.18
N VAL A 204 3.61 0.21 0.15
CA VAL A 204 2.86 -0.64 -0.78
C VAL A 204 1.36 -0.63 -0.45
N LEU A 205 1.00 -0.74 0.84
CA LEU A 205 -0.39 -0.63 1.28
C LEU A 205 -1.00 0.72 0.88
N ARG A 206 -0.26 1.83 1.06
CA ARG A 206 -0.68 3.17 0.61
C ARG A 206 -0.97 3.20 -0.89
N ALA A 207 -0.15 2.55 -1.72
CA ALA A 207 -0.37 2.49 -3.16
C ALA A 207 -1.67 1.74 -3.52
N ILE A 208 -1.94 0.62 -2.83
CA ILE A 208 -3.19 -0.14 -2.99
C ILE A 208 -4.40 0.74 -2.65
N VAL A 209 -4.34 1.43 -1.50
CA VAL A 209 -5.43 2.30 -1.05
C VAL A 209 -5.60 3.51 -1.95
N ALA A 210 -4.51 4.20 -2.35
CA ALA A 210 -4.56 5.34 -3.24
C ALA A 210 -5.15 4.98 -4.61
N ARG A 211 -4.77 3.81 -5.16
CA ARG A 211 -5.39 3.25 -6.37
C ARG A 211 -6.90 3.09 -6.22
N ALA A 212 -7.36 2.50 -5.12
CA ALA A 212 -8.78 2.29 -4.87
C ALA A 212 -9.55 3.62 -4.65
N VAL A 213 -8.92 4.60 -3.99
CA VAL A 213 -9.46 5.96 -3.83
C VAL A 213 -9.67 6.62 -5.20
N CYS A 214 -8.67 6.55 -6.10
CA CYS A 214 -8.81 7.06 -7.47
C CYS A 214 -9.89 6.31 -8.25
N ALA A 215 -9.94 4.98 -8.17
CA ALA A 215 -10.96 4.16 -8.82
C ALA A 215 -12.38 4.45 -8.29
N ALA A 216 -12.52 4.88 -7.03
CA ALA A 216 -13.77 5.34 -6.45
C ALA A 216 -14.10 6.81 -6.84
N GLY A 217 -13.32 7.44 -7.72
CA GLY A 217 -13.52 8.81 -8.15
C GLY A 217 -13.23 9.87 -7.08
N LEU A 218 -12.35 9.56 -6.11
CA LEU A 218 -11.91 10.47 -5.07
C LEU A 218 -10.47 10.94 -5.30
N HIS A 219 -10.14 12.13 -4.80
CA HIS A 219 -8.78 12.66 -4.86
C HIS A 219 -7.98 12.22 -3.63
N PRO A 220 -6.81 11.58 -3.78
CA PRO A 220 -6.07 11.00 -2.66
C PRO A 220 -5.51 12.02 -1.66
N SER A 221 -5.33 13.30 -2.04
CA SER A 221 -4.81 14.34 -1.15
C SER A 221 -5.85 15.04 -0.30
N LEU A 222 -7.15 14.91 -0.62
CA LEU A 222 -8.20 15.56 0.14
C LEU A 222 -8.65 14.67 1.32
N GLY A 223 -7.87 14.69 2.40
CA GLY A 223 -8.12 13.90 3.59
C GLY A 223 -9.37 14.30 4.36
N VAL A 224 -9.91 13.39 5.15
CA VAL A 224 -11.03 13.65 6.08
C VAL A 224 -10.54 14.08 7.46
N HIS A 225 -9.31 13.75 7.81
CA HIS A 225 -8.66 14.10 9.07
C HIS A 225 -7.26 14.71 8.88
N HIS A 226 -6.38 14.02 8.15
CA HIS A 226 -5.04 14.55 7.87
C HIS A 226 -5.10 15.65 6.80
N HIS A 227 -4.50 16.78 7.12
CA HIS A 227 -4.47 17.98 6.26
C HIS A 227 -3.05 18.55 6.16
N ASN A 228 -2.06 17.70 5.91
CA ASN A 228 -0.70 18.16 5.72
C ASN A 228 -0.53 18.73 4.31
N ARG A 229 -0.17 20.01 4.20
CA ARG A 229 0.05 20.72 2.92
C ARG A 229 1.14 20.10 2.03
N TYR A 230 2.01 19.29 2.60
CA TYR A 230 3.11 18.63 1.89
C TYR A 230 2.81 17.16 1.56
N ASP A 231 1.67 16.63 2.00
CA ASP A 231 1.30 15.25 1.78
C ASP A 231 0.24 15.13 0.69
N ALA A 232 0.63 14.51 -0.42
CA ALA A 232 -0.27 14.26 -1.55
C ALA A 232 -1.25 13.10 -1.32
N PHE A 233 -1.16 12.38 -0.20
CA PHE A 233 -1.88 11.14 0.07
C PHE A 233 -2.73 11.18 1.34
N CYS A 234 -3.07 12.35 1.86
CA CYS A 234 -3.82 12.51 3.12
C CYS A 234 -5.05 11.58 3.22
N LEU A 235 -5.88 11.46 2.15
CA LEU A 235 -7.05 10.58 2.17
C LEU A 235 -6.67 9.10 2.12
N ALA A 236 -5.64 8.76 1.35
CA ALA A 236 -5.16 7.39 1.32
C ALA A 236 -4.58 6.98 2.68
N ASP A 237 -3.87 7.89 3.35
CA ASP A 237 -3.35 7.68 4.71
C ASP A 237 -4.47 7.55 5.74
N ASP A 238 -5.54 8.38 5.64
CA ASP A 238 -6.72 8.23 6.47
C ASP A 238 -7.37 6.85 6.30
N LEU A 239 -7.64 6.46 5.05
CA LEU A 239 -8.39 5.24 4.75
C LEU A 239 -7.56 3.96 5.01
N MET A 240 -6.22 4.02 4.93
CA MET A 240 -5.37 2.84 5.14
C MET A 240 -5.25 2.42 6.61
N GLU A 241 -5.61 3.28 7.56
CA GLU A 241 -5.40 3.03 8.99
C GLU A 241 -5.94 1.68 9.50
N PRO A 242 -7.16 1.24 9.16
CA PRO A 242 -7.68 -0.06 9.57
C PRO A 242 -6.94 -1.27 8.97
N PHE A 243 -6.18 -1.06 7.90
CA PHE A 243 -5.47 -2.11 7.17
C PHE A 243 -4.01 -2.26 7.60
N ARG A 244 -3.45 -1.27 8.34
CA ARG A 244 -2.05 -1.31 8.81
C ARG A 244 -1.69 -2.59 9.56
N PRO A 245 -2.55 -3.17 10.43
CA PRO A 245 -2.24 -4.39 11.16
C PRO A 245 -1.92 -5.62 10.26
N ILE A 246 -2.29 -5.59 8.98
CA ILE A 246 -1.90 -6.63 8.03
C ILE A 246 -0.38 -6.62 7.80
N VAL A 247 0.19 -5.43 7.63
CA VAL A 247 1.63 -5.22 7.50
C VAL A 247 2.32 -5.53 8.82
N ASP A 248 1.76 -5.04 9.93
CA ASP A 248 2.32 -5.23 11.28
C ASP A 248 2.50 -6.71 11.60
N ARG A 249 1.48 -7.53 11.29
CA ARG A 249 1.53 -8.99 11.42
C ARG A 249 2.68 -9.60 10.61
N ALA A 250 2.87 -9.15 9.37
CA ALA A 250 3.92 -9.68 8.51
C ALA A 250 5.31 -9.34 9.06
N VAL A 251 5.48 -8.14 9.60
CA VAL A 251 6.73 -7.70 10.23
C VAL A 251 7.02 -8.51 11.48
N VAL A 252 6.03 -8.74 12.36
CA VAL A 252 6.24 -9.57 13.56
C VAL A 252 6.67 -10.98 13.17
N LYS A 253 6.01 -11.60 12.17
CA LYS A 253 6.38 -12.93 11.69
C LYS A 253 7.79 -12.97 11.08
N TRP A 254 8.18 -11.93 10.36
CA TRP A 254 9.54 -11.80 9.83
C TRP A 254 10.58 -11.77 10.95
N LEU A 255 10.31 -11.04 12.02
CA LEU A 255 11.20 -10.91 13.18
C LEU A 255 11.29 -12.18 14.06
N GLU A 256 10.44 -13.20 13.84
CA GLU A 256 10.61 -14.50 14.52
C GLU A 256 11.93 -15.22 14.10
N THR A 257 12.46 -14.85 12.93
CA THR A 257 13.67 -15.51 12.36
C THR A 257 14.77 -14.51 11.96
N HIS A 258 14.54 -13.22 12.13
CA HIS A 258 15.47 -12.16 11.73
C HIS A 258 15.61 -11.09 12.80
N GLU A 259 16.79 -10.48 12.88
CA GLU A 259 17.04 -9.38 13.80
C GLU A 259 16.34 -8.09 13.35
N PRO A 260 15.99 -7.18 14.29
CA PRO A 260 15.28 -5.93 13.99
C PRO A 260 15.99 -5.01 12.99
N ASP A 261 17.31 -5.02 12.96
CA ASP A 261 18.16 -4.24 12.06
C ASP A 261 18.57 -4.97 10.78
N ALA A 262 18.07 -6.21 10.59
CA ALA A 262 18.34 -6.99 9.38
C ALA A 262 17.98 -6.19 8.12
N PRO A 263 18.80 -6.21 7.06
CA PRO A 263 18.50 -5.52 5.83
C PRO A 263 17.19 -6.03 5.22
N LEU A 264 16.38 -5.11 4.68
CA LEU A 264 15.17 -5.47 3.93
C LEU A 264 15.58 -6.03 2.56
N ASP A 265 15.91 -7.30 2.55
CA ASP A 265 16.31 -8.04 1.36
C ASP A 265 15.09 -8.52 0.53
N ARG A 266 15.38 -9.33 -0.49
CA ARG A 266 14.38 -9.91 -1.38
C ARG A 266 13.36 -10.77 -0.63
N GLU A 267 13.82 -11.58 0.32
CA GLU A 267 12.98 -12.51 1.07
C GLU A 267 12.03 -11.75 1.98
N GLY A 268 12.52 -10.74 2.72
CA GLY A 268 11.71 -9.87 3.55
C GLY A 268 10.66 -9.08 2.77
N LYS A 269 11.02 -8.56 1.59
CA LYS A 269 10.07 -7.90 0.70
C LYS A 269 9.00 -8.88 0.20
N ALA A 270 9.39 -10.07 -0.23
CA ALA A 270 8.47 -11.10 -0.69
C ALA A 270 7.47 -11.51 0.39
N ALA A 271 7.91 -11.73 1.63
CA ALA A 271 7.06 -12.05 2.78
C ALA A 271 6.03 -10.94 3.07
N LEU A 272 6.44 -9.66 3.01
CA LEU A 272 5.54 -8.53 3.15
C LEU A 272 4.50 -8.46 2.01
N LEU A 273 4.93 -8.63 0.76
CA LEU A 273 4.03 -8.59 -0.40
C LEU A 273 3.04 -9.76 -0.39
N GLU A 274 3.48 -10.95 0.02
CA GLU A 274 2.60 -12.11 0.18
C GLU A 274 1.49 -11.83 1.19
N SER A 275 1.81 -11.16 2.30
CA SER A 275 0.81 -10.78 3.30
C SER A 275 -0.31 -9.89 2.74
N LEU A 276 0.01 -9.02 1.77
CA LEU A 276 -0.92 -8.11 1.11
C LEU A 276 -1.73 -8.78 -0.02
N THR A 277 -1.30 -9.93 -0.50
CA THR A 277 -1.97 -10.68 -1.58
C THR A 277 -2.78 -11.87 -1.11
N ARG A 278 -2.67 -12.23 0.17
CA ARG A 278 -3.46 -13.31 0.76
C ARG A 278 -4.96 -12.99 0.76
N ARG A 279 -5.79 -14.03 0.96
CA ARG A 279 -7.23 -13.87 1.14
C ARG A 279 -7.56 -13.71 2.62
N PHE A 280 -8.52 -12.85 2.90
CA PHE A 280 -9.08 -12.60 4.22
C PHE A 280 -10.50 -13.16 4.28
N ASP A 281 -10.87 -13.71 5.42
CA ASP A 281 -12.25 -14.11 5.67
C ASP A 281 -13.04 -12.86 6.12
N LEU A 282 -14.04 -12.50 5.35
CA LEU A 282 -14.92 -11.38 5.65
C LEU A 282 -16.37 -11.83 5.48
N GLU A 283 -17.14 -11.83 6.57
CA GLU A 283 -18.56 -12.23 6.56
C GLU A 283 -18.79 -13.64 5.96
N GLY A 284 -17.83 -14.58 6.18
CA GLY A 284 -17.88 -15.94 5.64
C GLY A 284 -17.45 -16.09 4.19
N GLU A 285 -16.97 -15.00 3.55
CA GLU A 285 -16.43 -15.02 2.20
C GLU A 285 -14.93 -14.72 2.18
N LYS A 286 -14.17 -15.49 1.39
CA LYS A 286 -12.73 -15.25 1.18
C LYS A 286 -12.51 -14.17 0.13
N ARG A 287 -12.09 -12.99 0.55
CA ARG A 287 -11.85 -11.82 -0.30
C ARG A 287 -10.38 -11.43 -0.34
N THR A 288 -9.95 -10.83 -1.44
CA THR A 288 -8.62 -10.22 -1.53
C THR A 288 -8.61 -8.88 -0.80
N LEU A 289 -7.43 -8.43 -0.34
CA LEU A 289 -7.26 -7.08 0.23
C LEU A 289 -7.74 -6.00 -0.76
N PHE A 290 -7.48 -6.19 -2.05
CA PHE A 290 -7.90 -5.24 -3.10
C PHE A 290 -9.43 -5.07 -3.18
N ASP A 291 -10.19 -6.18 -3.09
CA ASP A 291 -11.66 -6.11 -3.05
C ASP A 291 -12.14 -5.37 -1.80
N ILE A 292 -11.56 -5.69 -0.64
CA ILE A 292 -11.93 -5.06 0.64
C ILE A 292 -11.63 -3.56 0.63
N VAL A 293 -10.44 -3.17 0.17
CA VAL A 293 -10.04 -1.75 0.06
C VAL A 293 -10.90 -1.01 -0.96
N THR A 294 -11.23 -1.64 -2.10
CA THR A 294 -12.13 -1.06 -3.11
C THR A 294 -13.52 -0.80 -2.55
N ARG A 295 -14.09 -1.73 -1.78
CA ARG A 295 -15.38 -1.55 -1.08
C ARG A 295 -15.32 -0.43 -0.05
N ALA A 296 -14.22 -0.35 0.71
CA ALA A 296 -14.01 0.74 1.66
C ALA A 296 -13.97 2.11 0.95
N ALA A 297 -13.21 2.24 -0.14
CA ALA A 297 -13.10 3.48 -0.91
C ALA A 297 -14.44 3.86 -1.58
N SER A 298 -15.17 2.88 -2.15
CA SER A 298 -16.50 3.13 -2.74
C SER A 298 -17.49 3.59 -1.67
N SER A 299 -17.52 2.93 -0.51
CA SER A 299 -18.41 3.33 0.59
C SER A 299 -18.06 4.72 1.15
N LEU A 300 -16.77 5.10 1.13
CA LEU A 300 -16.33 6.45 1.50
C LEU A 300 -16.85 7.49 0.51
N ALA A 301 -16.80 7.20 -0.80
CA ALA A 301 -17.37 8.08 -1.82
C ALA A 301 -18.88 8.27 -1.62
N ASP A 302 -19.63 7.20 -1.32
CA ASP A 302 -21.07 7.25 -1.06
C ASP A 302 -21.39 8.04 0.22
N VAL A 303 -20.58 7.92 1.28
CA VAL A 303 -20.75 8.72 2.51
C VAL A 303 -20.48 10.19 2.26
N LEU A 304 -19.43 10.52 1.49
CA LEU A 304 -19.13 11.91 1.10
C LEU A 304 -20.21 12.50 0.18
N ALA A 305 -20.84 11.67 -0.63
CA ALA A 305 -21.99 12.06 -1.46
C ALA A 305 -23.31 12.21 -0.67
N GLY A 306 -23.35 11.78 0.60
CA GLY A 306 -24.56 11.78 1.41
C GLY A 306 -25.52 10.61 1.11
N GLU A 307 -25.12 9.66 0.31
CA GLU A 307 -25.90 8.48 -0.10
C GLU A 307 -25.85 7.36 0.95
N ARG A 308 -24.87 7.42 1.84
CA ARG A 308 -24.64 6.44 2.89
C ARG A 308 -24.23 7.10 4.21
N LYS A 309 -24.44 6.42 5.36
CA LYS A 309 -24.05 6.93 6.69
C LYS A 309 -22.81 6.25 7.27
N SER A 310 -22.48 5.07 6.80
CA SER A 310 -21.41 4.26 7.36
C SER A 310 -20.48 3.71 6.30
N LEU A 311 -19.18 3.62 6.64
CA LEU A 311 -18.17 2.97 5.82
C LEU A 311 -18.33 1.45 5.88
N VAL A 312 -17.88 0.78 4.82
CA VAL A 312 -17.63 -0.65 4.80
C VAL A 312 -16.15 -0.83 5.14
N LEU A 313 -15.85 -1.07 6.41
CA LEU A 313 -14.49 -1.31 6.88
C LEU A 313 -14.33 -2.76 7.29
N PRO A 314 -13.13 -3.35 7.10
CA PRO A 314 -12.92 -4.73 7.46
C PRO A 314 -12.94 -4.92 8.98
N GLU A 315 -13.41 -6.06 9.40
CA GLU A 315 -13.18 -6.59 10.73
C GLU A 315 -12.04 -7.63 10.68
N ILE A 316 -10.83 -7.15 10.34
CA ILE A 316 -9.63 -7.99 10.19
C ILE A 316 -9.02 -8.26 11.55
#